data_fbf14555902b70c2edb0f20de9aa5f60
#
_entry.id   fbf14555902b70c2edb0f20de9aa5f60
#
_cell.length_a   1.000
_cell.length_b   1.000
_cell.length_c   1.000
_cell.angle_alpha   90.00
_cell.angle_beta   90.00
_cell.angle_gamma   90.00
#
_symmetry.space_group_name_H-M   'P 1'
#
loop_
_entity.id
_entity.type
_entity.pdbx_description
1 polymer ?
#
loop_
_entity_poly.entity_id
_entity_poly.type
_entity_poly.pdbx_seq_one_letter_code
_entity_poly.pdbx_strand_id
1 'polypeptide(L)'
;MSPKITVEKLNLWYGDFQALLDVNLEIREKAITALIGSSGCGKSTLLRCLDRMNDRIEDVRIEGSVRIDGEDIYRMKKADLPRLRKKVGMVFQRPNPFPLSVYKNVAFGPKVHHMAGGAEIDEIVERSLRAVHLWDELKDRLNESALGLSLEQKQRLCIARLVAVKSEVLLMDEPCSALDPVATLRIEELMRRLKSDFTIVIVTHNMQQAARVSEETGFMLLGELLEFGRTTDIFTAPRDKRTEDYITGRFG
;
A
#
# COMPACT_ATOMS: atom_id res chain seq x y z
N MET A 1 -13.30 0.98 -18.37
CA MET A 1 -13.48 0.40 -17.01
C MET A 1 -13.45 1.53 -16.03
N SER A 2 -14.34 1.55 -15.03
CA SER A 2 -14.30 2.55 -13.97
C SER A 2 -13.05 2.38 -13.11
N PRO A 3 -12.43 3.47 -12.62
CA PRO A 3 -11.29 3.36 -11.73
C PRO A 3 -11.67 2.69 -10.40
N LYS A 4 -10.74 1.97 -9.78
CA LYS A 4 -10.92 1.37 -8.45
C LYS A 4 -10.96 2.44 -7.36
N ILE A 5 -10.07 3.43 -7.49
CA ILE A 5 -9.99 4.57 -6.57
C ILE A 5 -10.00 5.85 -7.39
N THR A 6 -10.82 6.82 -6.97
CA THR A 6 -10.84 8.17 -7.53
C THR A 6 -10.58 9.17 -6.41
N VAL A 7 -9.62 10.05 -6.60
CA VAL A 7 -9.29 11.17 -5.71
C VAL A 7 -9.58 12.45 -6.47
N GLU A 8 -10.40 13.34 -5.89
CA GLU A 8 -10.79 14.59 -6.51
C GLU A 8 -10.57 15.77 -5.57
N LYS A 9 -9.74 16.71 -6.00
CA LYS A 9 -9.43 17.98 -5.30
C LYS A 9 -9.06 17.76 -3.84
N LEU A 10 -8.28 16.70 -3.58
CA LEU A 10 -7.91 16.33 -2.22
C LEU A 10 -6.88 17.31 -1.67
N ASN A 11 -7.25 17.96 -0.59
CA ASN A 11 -6.42 18.83 0.21
C ASN A 11 -6.32 18.28 1.63
N LEU A 12 -5.16 18.38 2.26
CA LEU A 12 -4.96 17.95 3.64
C LEU A 12 -4.02 18.90 4.37
N TRP A 13 -4.41 19.25 5.60
CA TRP A 13 -3.60 20.05 6.52
C TRP A 13 -3.35 19.30 7.82
N TYR A 14 -2.15 19.47 8.36
CA TYR A 14 -1.76 19.14 9.72
C TYR A 14 -1.61 20.46 10.49
N GLY A 15 -2.61 20.85 11.30
CA GLY A 15 -2.71 22.19 11.81
C GLY A 15 -2.72 23.24 10.68
N ASP A 16 -1.75 24.15 10.68
CA ASP A 16 -1.61 25.18 9.63
C ASP A 16 -0.79 24.73 8.42
N PHE A 17 -0.11 23.58 8.50
CA PHE A 17 0.73 23.08 7.41
C PHE A 17 -0.09 22.30 6.39
N GLN A 18 -0.16 22.79 5.15
CA GLN A 18 -0.81 22.09 4.04
C GLN A 18 0.13 21.04 3.46
N ALA A 19 -0.21 19.77 3.65
CA ALA A 19 0.58 18.63 3.22
C ALA A 19 0.15 18.05 1.87
N LEU A 20 -1.12 18.28 1.45
CA LEU A 20 -1.62 17.92 0.11
C LEU A 20 -2.37 19.12 -0.47
N LEU A 21 -2.12 19.39 -1.75
CA LEU A 21 -2.67 20.53 -2.48
C LEU A 21 -3.34 20.06 -3.77
N ASP A 22 -4.67 20.16 -3.82
CA ASP A 22 -5.53 19.87 -4.99
C ASP A 22 -5.18 18.56 -5.74
N VAL A 23 -4.92 17.48 -5.00
CA VAL A 23 -4.53 16.21 -5.61
C VAL A 23 -5.71 15.56 -6.32
N ASN A 24 -5.49 15.23 -7.61
CA ASN A 24 -6.45 14.55 -8.47
C ASN A 24 -5.79 13.27 -9.03
N LEU A 25 -6.40 12.09 -8.82
CA LEU A 25 -5.80 10.80 -9.15
C LEU A 25 -6.87 9.75 -9.41
N GLU A 26 -6.69 8.96 -10.47
CA GLU A 26 -7.49 7.77 -10.74
C GLU A 26 -6.58 6.54 -10.73
N ILE A 27 -6.92 5.53 -9.94
CA ILE A 27 -6.16 4.28 -9.81
C ILE A 27 -6.98 3.15 -10.43
N ARG A 28 -6.40 2.46 -11.39
CA ARG A 28 -7.04 1.34 -12.08
C ARG A 28 -7.10 0.10 -11.19
N GLU A 29 -8.18 -0.66 -11.34
CA GLU A 29 -8.33 -1.95 -10.69
C GLU A 29 -7.28 -2.96 -11.19
N LYS A 30 -6.77 -3.80 -10.27
CA LYS A 30 -5.83 -4.89 -10.58
C LYS A 30 -4.59 -4.43 -11.37
N ALA A 31 -4.07 -3.30 -10.96
CA ALA A 31 -2.84 -2.71 -11.46
C ALA A 31 -1.94 -2.28 -10.28
N ILE A 32 -0.67 -2.08 -10.56
CA ILE A 32 0.28 -1.48 -9.63
C ILE A 32 0.46 -0.01 -10.02
N THR A 33 0.07 0.90 -9.15
CA THR A 33 0.32 2.34 -9.27
C THR A 33 1.42 2.74 -8.32
N ALA A 34 2.49 3.37 -8.82
CA ALA A 34 3.56 3.91 -8.00
C ALA A 34 3.39 5.42 -7.78
N LEU A 35 3.64 5.86 -6.56
CA LEU A 35 3.80 7.28 -6.22
C LEU A 35 5.27 7.52 -5.89
N ILE A 36 5.95 8.37 -6.68
CA ILE A 36 7.35 8.73 -6.52
C ILE A 36 7.51 10.21 -6.17
N GLY A 37 8.67 10.61 -5.66
CA GLY A 37 9.00 11.99 -5.28
C GLY A 37 9.96 12.04 -4.11
N SER A 38 10.45 13.23 -3.80
CA SER A 38 11.38 13.47 -2.69
C SER A 38 10.79 13.13 -1.33
N SER A 39 11.63 12.93 -0.32
CA SER A 39 11.18 12.74 1.06
C SER A 39 10.35 13.94 1.53
N GLY A 40 9.26 13.69 2.24
CA GLY A 40 8.39 14.75 2.76
C GLY A 40 7.45 15.41 1.75
N CYS A 41 7.42 15.01 0.47
CA CYS A 41 6.55 15.66 -0.54
C CYS A 41 5.06 15.27 -0.47
N GLY A 42 4.61 14.48 0.52
CA GLY A 42 3.20 14.14 0.73
C GLY A 42 2.76 12.73 0.30
N LYS A 43 3.63 11.87 -0.25
CA LYS A 43 3.28 10.52 -0.74
C LYS A 43 2.61 9.63 0.32
N SER A 44 3.23 9.47 1.47
CA SER A 44 2.67 8.66 2.57
C SER A 44 1.41 9.30 3.16
N THR A 45 1.30 10.64 3.13
CA THR A 45 0.08 11.36 3.51
C THR A 45 -1.06 11.01 2.56
N LEU A 46 -0.83 11.07 1.24
CA LEU A 46 -1.81 10.67 0.23
C LEU A 46 -2.20 9.20 0.39
N LEU A 47 -1.21 8.30 0.56
CA LEU A 47 -1.47 6.88 0.76
C LEU A 47 -2.40 6.63 1.95
N ARG A 48 -2.15 7.30 3.09
CA ARG A 48 -2.95 7.20 4.33
C ARG A 48 -4.32 7.88 4.23
N CYS A 49 -4.56 8.70 3.21
CA CYS A 49 -5.91 9.19 2.93
C CYS A 49 -6.81 8.08 2.37
N LEU A 50 -6.25 7.08 1.65
CA LEU A 50 -7.01 6.04 0.99
C LEU A 50 -7.61 4.99 1.97
N ASP A 51 -7.09 4.90 3.21
CA ASP A 51 -7.63 4.03 4.28
C ASP A 51 -8.09 4.80 5.53
N ARG A 52 -8.08 6.14 5.44
CA ARG A 52 -8.43 7.06 6.51
C ARG A 52 -7.56 6.90 7.77
N MET A 53 -6.28 6.53 7.60
CA MET A 53 -5.34 6.48 8.73
C MET A 53 -4.99 7.87 9.27
N ASN A 54 -5.05 8.91 8.43
CA ASN A 54 -4.82 10.30 8.86
C ASN A 54 -5.87 10.80 9.87
N ASP A 55 -7.06 10.23 9.91
CA ASP A 55 -8.10 10.54 10.93
C ASP A 55 -7.64 10.32 12.38
N ARG A 56 -6.51 9.63 12.58
CA ARG A 56 -5.94 9.35 13.91
C ARG A 56 -4.95 10.42 14.39
N ILE A 57 -4.61 11.35 13.52
CA ILE A 57 -3.69 12.46 13.82
C ILE A 57 -4.55 13.64 14.31
N GLU A 58 -4.15 14.27 15.39
CA GLU A 58 -4.81 15.46 15.90
C GLU A 58 -4.67 16.62 14.92
N ASP A 59 -5.65 17.51 14.88
CA ASP A 59 -5.69 18.72 14.06
C ASP A 59 -5.53 18.45 12.54
N VAL A 60 -6.01 17.30 12.07
CA VAL A 60 -6.08 17.02 10.62
C VAL A 60 -7.37 17.57 10.03
N ARG A 61 -7.22 18.39 8.99
CA ARG A 61 -8.32 18.85 8.13
C ARG A 61 -8.14 18.28 6.73
N ILE A 62 -9.23 17.69 6.19
CA ILE A 62 -9.25 17.08 4.86
C ILE A 62 -10.42 17.66 4.08
N GLU A 63 -10.18 18.10 2.83
CA GLU A 63 -11.17 18.60 1.89
C GLU A 63 -11.02 17.86 0.56
N GLY A 64 -12.10 17.83 -0.24
CA GLY A 64 -12.16 17.05 -1.47
C GLY A 64 -12.87 15.71 -1.28
N SER A 65 -12.66 14.76 -2.18
CA SER A 65 -13.26 13.43 -2.09
C SER A 65 -12.28 12.31 -2.43
N VAL A 66 -12.45 11.18 -1.77
CA VAL A 66 -11.79 9.91 -2.11
C VAL A 66 -12.88 8.86 -2.24
N ARG A 67 -13.02 8.27 -3.43
CA ARG A 67 -13.99 7.20 -3.69
C ARG A 67 -13.29 5.89 -3.96
N ILE A 68 -13.82 4.82 -3.38
CA ILE A 68 -13.38 3.45 -3.66
C ILE A 68 -14.60 2.67 -4.14
N ASP A 69 -14.55 2.13 -5.35
CA ASP A 69 -15.72 1.56 -6.05
C ASP A 69 -16.93 2.50 -6.09
N GLY A 70 -16.66 3.80 -6.28
CA GLY A 70 -17.68 4.85 -6.32
C GLY A 70 -18.19 5.33 -4.96
N GLU A 71 -17.89 4.65 -3.84
CA GLU A 71 -18.29 5.05 -2.49
C GLU A 71 -17.30 6.06 -1.90
N ASP A 72 -17.77 7.26 -1.53
CA ASP A 72 -16.94 8.29 -0.89
C ASP A 72 -16.60 7.88 0.56
N ILE A 73 -15.33 7.56 0.81
CA ILE A 73 -14.89 7.04 2.10
C ILE A 73 -14.93 8.08 3.22
N TYR A 74 -14.87 9.39 2.89
CA TYR A 74 -14.95 10.45 3.92
C TYR A 74 -16.39 10.75 4.35
N ARG A 75 -17.41 10.29 3.60
CA ARG A 75 -18.81 10.32 4.01
C ARG A 75 -19.22 9.11 4.84
N MET A 76 -18.39 8.08 4.94
CA MET A 76 -18.62 6.90 5.80
C MET A 76 -18.62 7.29 7.27
N LYS A 77 -19.53 6.68 8.05
CA LYS A 77 -19.54 6.79 9.51
C LYS A 77 -18.31 6.11 10.13
N LYS A 78 -17.89 6.54 11.32
CA LYS A 78 -16.78 5.89 12.06
C LYS A 78 -17.01 4.39 12.29
N ALA A 79 -18.26 3.95 12.45
CA ALA A 79 -18.61 2.54 12.60
C ALA A 79 -18.30 1.69 11.36
N ASP A 80 -18.21 2.28 10.17
CA ASP A 80 -17.92 1.58 8.91
C ASP A 80 -16.42 1.48 8.61
N LEU A 81 -15.55 2.17 9.35
CA LEU A 81 -14.10 2.13 9.14
C LEU A 81 -13.48 0.73 9.22
N PRO A 82 -13.93 -0.21 10.09
CA PRO A 82 -13.42 -1.58 10.04
C PRO A 82 -13.69 -2.27 8.70
N ARG A 83 -14.84 -2.01 8.05
CA ARG A 83 -15.19 -2.51 6.71
C ARG A 83 -14.25 -1.92 5.66
N LEU A 84 -14.02 -0.60 5.70
CA LEU A 84 -13.06 0.07 4.82
C LEU A 84 -11.66 -0.53 4.97
N ARG A 85 -11.14 -0.66 6.21
CA ARG A 85 -9.79 -1.15 6.48
C ARG A 85 -9.61 -2.65 6.28
N LYS A 86 -10.70 -3.42 6.21
CA LYS A 86 -10.67 -4.79 5.69
C LYS A 86 -10.47 -4.79 4.17
N LYS A 87 -11.18 -3.89 3.46
CA LYS A 87 -11.12 -3.75 2.00
C LYS A 87 -9.80 -3.16 1.53
N VAL A 88 -9.27 -2.18 2.27
CA VAL A 88 -8.03 -1.45 1.96
C VAL A 88 -7.02 -1.72 3.07
N GLY A 89 -6.09 -2.61 2.79
CA GLY A 89 -5.03 -3.00 3.72
C GLY A 89 -3.75 -2.22 3.50
N MET A 90 -3.01 -1.95 4.60
CA MET A 90 -1.76 -1.19 4.55
C MET A 90 -0.58 -2.03 5.03
N VAL A 91 0.49 -2.00 4.23
CA VAL A 91 1.83 -2.53 4.53
C VAL A 91 2.74 -1.35 4.82
N PHE A 92 3.30 -1.30 6.02
CA PHE A 92 4.14 -0.19 6.47
C PHE A 92 5.60 -0.37 6.07
N GLN A 93 6.33 0.73 6.02
CA GLN A 93 7.77 0.78 5.75
C GLN A 93 8.57 -0.15 6.68
N ARG A 94 8.24 -0.14 8.00
CA ARG A 94 8.78 -1.10 8.96
C ARG A 94 7.77 -2.22 9.17
N PRO A 95 8.13 -3.47 8.87
CA PRO A 95 7.24 -4.60 9.13
C PRO A 95 6.78 -4.64 10.59
N ASN A 96 5.49 -4.78 10.80
CA ASN A 96 4.86 -4.73 12.12
C ASN A 96 4.03 -5.99 12.43
N PRO A 97 4.63 -7.18 12.43
CA PRO A 97 3.92 -8.37 12.86
C PRO A 97 3.47 -8.20 14.33
N PHE A 98 2.32 -8.76 14.67
CA PHE A 98 1.89 -8.81 16.07
C PHE A 98 2.87 -9.66 16.90
N PRO A 99 3.06 -9.40 18.21
CA PRO A 99 3.88 -10.21 19.10
C PRO A 99 3.17 -11.56 19.42
N LEU A 100 2.84 -12.27 18.36
CA LEU A 100 2.12 -13.55 18.34
C LEU A 100 2.88 -14.54 17.47
N SER A 101 2.44 -15.79 17.43
CA SER A 101 3.00 -16.79 16.51
C SER A 101 2.71 -16.43 15.05
N VAL A 102 3.42 -17.06 14.11
CA VAL A 102 3.20 -16.93 12.66
C VAL A 102 1.74 -17.25 12.33
N TYR A 103 1.24 -18.40 12.80
CA TYR A 103 -0.16 -18.80 12.63
C TYR A 103 -1.14 -17.73 13.13
N LYS A 104 -0.97 -17.29 14.38
CA LYS A 104 -1.87 -16.32 14.99
C LYS A 104 -1.86 -14.95 14.27
N ASN A 105 -0.72 -14.55 13.69
CA ASN A 105 -0.65 -13.35 12.88
C ASN A 105 -1.58 -13.41 11.67
N VAL A 106 -1.56 -14.50 10.91
CA VAL A 106 -2.39 -14.67 9.71
C VAL A 106 -3.85 -14.93 10.08
N ALA A 107 -4.10 -15.75 11.09
CA ALA A 107 -5.45 -16.10 11.56
C ALA A 107 -6.19 -14.93 12.24
N PHE A 108 -5.48 -13.88 12.66
CA PHE A 108 -6.06 -12.78 13.46
C PHE A 108 -7.20 -12.07 12.73
N GLY A 109 -6.93 -11.60 11.51
CA GLY A 109 -7.92 -10.87 10.71
C GLY A 109 -9.17 -11.70 10.41
N PRO A 110 -9.05 -12.91 9.83
CA PRO A 110 -10.19 -13.80 9.61
C PRO A 110 -11.04 -14.06 10.85
N LYS A 111 -10.41 -14.23 12.03
CA LYS A 111 -11.13 -14.41 13.31
C LYS A 111 -11.89 -13.16 13.75
N VAL A 112 -11.23 -12.00 13.71
CA VAL A 112 -11.84 -10.70 14.12
C VAL A 112 -13.01 -10.34 13.22
N HIS A 113 -12.92 -10.67 11.93
CA HIS A 113 -14.00 -10.40 10.97
C HIS A 113 -15.00 -11.55 10.84
N HIS A 114 -14.95 -12.56 11.72
CA HIS A 114 -15.87 -13.72 11.70
C HIS A 114 -16.01 -14.37 10.32
N MET A 115 -14.88 -14.46 9.57
CA MET A 115 -14.89 -14.97 8.19
C MET A 115 -14.96 -16.49 8.13
N ALA A 116 -14.41 -17.17 9.13
CA ALA A 116 -14.30 -18.63 9.19
C ALA A 116 -14.04 -19.09 10.63
N GLY A 117 -14.19 -20.38 10.89
CA GLY A 117 -13.91 -21.03 12.18
C GLY A 117 -13.24 -22.40 11.99
N GLY A 118 -12.67 -22.94 13.06
CA GLY A 118 -12.09 -24.30 13.04
C GLY A 118 -11.11 -24.53 11.89
N ALA A 119 -11.29 -25.64 11.16
CA ALA A 119 -10.42 -26.07 10.07
C ALA A 119 -10.35 -25.07 8.89
N GLU A 120 -11.40 -24.29 8.64
CA GLU A 120 -11.38 -23.28 7.58
C GLU A 120 -10.33 -22.20 7.85
N ILE A 121 -10.04 -21.87 9.10
CA ILE A 121 -8.96 -20.94 9.46
C ILE A 121 -7.60 -21.51 9.08
N ASP A 122 -7.40 -22.83 9.28
CA ASP A 122 -6.14 -23.49 8.94
C ASP A 122 -5.90 -23.43 7.42
N GLU A 123 -6.93 -23.65 6.61
CA GLU A 123 -6.88 -23.52 5.16
C GLU A 123 -6.59 -22.08 4.72
N ILE A 124 -7.19 -21.08 5.37
CA ILE A 124 -6.92 -19.66 5.10
C ILE A 124 -5.45 -19.34 5.41
N VAL A 125 -4.93 -19.81 6.54
CA VAL A 125 -3.55 -19.59 6.97
C VAL A 125 -2.60 -20.21 5.95
N GLU A 126 -2.77 -21.48 5.61
CA GLU A 126 -1.93 -22.16 4.62
C GLU A 126 -1.95 -21.44 3.27
N ARG A 127 -3.14 -21.18 2.72
CA ARG A 127 -3.30 -20.50 1.44
C ARG A 127 -2.64 -19.13 1.44
N SER A 128 -2.80 -18.35 2.52
CA SER A 128 -2.23 -17.01 2.62
C SER A 128 -0.71 -17.03 2.71
N LEU A 129 -0.12 -17.99 3.44
CA LEU A 129 1.32 -18.16 3.50
C LEU A 129 1.90 -18.67 2.17
N ARG A 130 1.17 -19.55 1.44
CA ARG A 130 1.54 -19.97 0.07
C ARG A 130 1.53 -18.81 -0.90
N ALA A 131 0.51 -17.95 -0.85
CA ALA A 131 0.39 -16.77 -1.72
C ALA A 131 1.58 -15.82 -1.61
N VAL A 132 2.22 -15.75 -0.44
CA VAL A 132 3.42 -14.91 -0.19
C VAL A 132 4.72 -15.72 -0.13
N HIS A 133 4.73 -16.99 -0.56
CA HIS A 133 5.90 -17.90 -0.56
C HIS A 133 6.55 -18.09 0.82
N LEU A 134 5.76 -18.08 1.89
CA LEU A 134 6.25 -18.36 3.25
C LEU A 134 5.91 -19.76 3.75
N TRP A 135 5.00 -20.49 3.09
CA TRP A 135 4.53 -21.78 3.59
C TRP A 135 5.66 -22.79 3.76
N ASP A 136 6.43 -23.02 2.70
CA ASP A 136 7.49 -24.05 2.73
C ASP A 136 8.63 -23.70 3.69
N GLU A 137 8.83 -22.41 3.98
CA GLU A 137 9.81 -21.94 4.95
C GLU A 137 9.33 -22.06 6.41
N LEU A 138 8.00 -21.99 6.65
CA LEU A 138 7.45 -21.80 7.99
C LEU A 138 6.43 -22.84 8.44
N LYS A 139 6.02 -23.79 7.58
CA LYS A 139 4.98 -24.79 7.89
C LYS A 139 5.26 -25.59 9.17
N ASP A 140 6.53 -25.90 9.46
CA ASP A 140 6.96 -26.64 10.66
C ASP A 140 7.19 -25.72 11.87
N ARG A 141 7.05 -24.39 11.69
CA ARG A 141 7.36 -23.35 12.67
C ARG A 141 6.19 -22.37 12.89
N LEU A 142 4.97 -22.76 12.53
CA LEU A 142 3.78 -21.89 12.60
C LEU A 142 3.47 -21.38 14.01
N ASN A 143 3.85 -22.13 15.04
CA ASN A 143 3.64 -21.77 16.44
C ASN A 143 4.76 -20.91 17.04
N GLU A 144 5.87 -20.70 16.32
CA GLU A 144 6.95 -19.84 16.78
C GLU A 144 6.58 -18.36 16.69
N SER A 145 7.24 -17.53 17.50
CA SER A 145 7.02 -16.08 17.50
C SER A 145 7.40 -15.46 16.16
N ALA A 146 6.48 -14.68 15.57
CA ALA A 146 6.75 -13.92 14.36
C ALA A 146 7.83 -12.84 14.53
N LEU A 147 8.14 -12.44 15.78
CA LEU A 147 9.21 -11.48 16.05
C LEU A 147 10.61 -12.03 15.75
N GLY A 148 10.79 -13.36 15.76
CA GLY A 148 12.05 -14.02 15.41
C GLY A 148 12.32 -14.15 13.92
N LEU A 149 11.38 -13.81 13.04
CA LEU A 149 11.55 -13.91 11.60
C LEU A 149 12.55 -12.86 11.06
N SER A 150 13.15 -13.14 9.89
CA SER A 150 13.93 -12.16 9.16
C SER A 150 13.06 -10.95 8.75
N LEU A 151 13.68 -9.83 8.42
CA LEU A 151 12.96 -8.62 8.05
C LEU A 151 12.08 -8.83 6.80
N GLU A 152 12.60 -9.54 5.82
CA GLU A 152 11.89 -9.89 4.59
C GLU A 152 10.72 -10.85 4.88
N GLN A 153 10.92 -11.88 5.71
CA GLN A 153 9.84 -12.77 6.12
C GLN A 153 8.74 -12.03 6.90
N LYS A 154 9.11 -11.09 7.77
CA LYS A 154 8.14 -10.21 8.45
C LYS A 154 7.33 -9.39 7.47
N GLN A 155 7.97 -8.85 6.43
CA GLN A 155 7.26 -8.07 5.40
C GLN A 155 6.27 -8.93 4.63
N ARG A 156 6.69 -10.12 4.18
CA ARG A 156 5.79 -11.09 3.53
C ARG A 156 4.66 -11.53 4.46
N LEU A 157 4.92 -11.71 5.76
CA LEU A 157 3.90 -12.05 6.75
C LEU A 157 2.86 -10.92 6.90
N CYS A 158 3.29 -9.65 6.90
CA CYS A 158 2.37 -8.52 6.90
C CYS A 158 1.48 -8.50 5.64
N ILE A 159 2.01 -8.85 4.48
CA ILE A 159 1.22 -9.02 3.24
C ILE A 159 0.26 -10.22 3.38
N ALA A 160 0.72 -11.36 3.91
CA ALA A 160 -0.13 -12.55 4.13
C ALA A 160 -1.37 -12.25 4.99
N ARG A 161 -1.23 -11.37 5.98
CA ARG A 161 -2.36 -10.92 6.83
C ARG A 161 -3.46 -10.23 6.02
N LEU A 162 -3.09 -9.46 5.00
CA LEU A 162 -4.04 -8.76 4.11
C LEU A 162 -4.67 -9.73 3.10
N VAL A 163 -3.88 -10.68 2.58
CA VAL A 163 -4.39 -11.77 1.74
C VAL A 163 -5.42 -12.60 2.50
N ALA A 164 -5.17 -12.90 3.78
CA ALA A 164 -6.05 -13.71 4.61
C ALA A 164 -7.44 -13.09 4.80
N VAL A 165 -7.54 -11.77 4.90
CA VAL A 165 -8.82 -11.05 5.02
C VAL A 165 -9.47 -10.72 3.68
N LYS A 166 -8.83 -11.13 2.56
CA LYS A 166 -9.29 -10.84 1.19
C LYS A 166 -9.46 -9.34 0.96
N SER A 167 -8.44 -8.54 1.34
CA SER A 167 -8.40 -7.13 0.95
C SER A 167 -8.51 -7.01 -0.58
N GLU A 168 -9.02 -5.89 -1.06
CA GLU A 168 -9.11 -5.62 -2.51
C GLU A 168 -8.01 -4.66 -2.96
N VAL A 169 -7.57 -3.81 -2.05
CA VAL A 169 -6.51 -2.80 -2.27
C VAL A 169 -5.39 -3.02 -1.27
N LEU A 170 -4.16 -3.06 -1.75
CA LEU A 170 -2.95 -3.11 -0.93
C LEU A 170 -2.20 -1.78 -1.07
N LEU A 171 -2.16 -1.03 0.01
CA LEU A 171 -1.35 0.18 0.13
C LEU A 171 0.01 -0.20 0.70
N MET A 172 1.10 0.17 0.03
CA MET A 172 2.46 -0.19 0.43
C MET A 172 3.32 1.06 0.59
N ASP A 173 3.63 1.43 1.83
CA ASP A 173 4.46 2.59 2.16
C ASP A 173 5.92 2.14 2.25
N GLU A 174 6.71 2.40 1.20
CA GLU A 174 8.14 2.06 1.08
C GLU A 174 8.48 0.60 1.49
N PRO A 175 7.81 -0.42 0.94
CA PRO A 175 7.85 -1.80 1.46
C PRO A 175 9.21 -2.47 1.39
N CYS A 176 10.16 -1.91 0.64
CA CYS A 176 11.49 -2.47 0.42
C CYS A 176 12.64 -1.62 0.96
N SER A 177 12.36 -0.45 1.58
CA SER A 177 13.40 0.52 1.97
C SER A 177 14.44 -0.01 2.96
N ALA A 178 14.09 -1.02 3.75
CA ALA A 178 14.97 -1.62 4.75
C ALA A 178 15.48 -3.02 4.35
N LEU A 179 15.24 -3.45 3.11
CA LEU A 179 15.59 -4.77 2.60
C LEU A 179 16.86 -4.71 1.74
N ASP A 180 17.61 -5.81 1.73
CA ASP A 180 18.71 -5.99 0.79
C ASP A 180 18.18 -6.15 -0.66
N PRO A 181 19.05 -6.06 -1.69
CA PRO A 181 18.64 -6.12 -3.09
C PRO A 181 17.94 -7.44 -3.46
N VAL A 182 18.34 -8.58 -2.89
CA VAL A 182 17.74 -9.89 -3.19
C VAL A 182 16.33 -9.97 -2.59
N ALA A 183 16.18 -9.56 -1.33
CA ALA A 183 14.89 -9.48 -0.65
C ALA A 183 13.95 -8.48 -1.36
N THR A 184 14.47 -7.35 -1.83
CA THR A 184 13.72 -6.37 -2.62
C THR A 184 13.13 -7.00 -3.88
N LEU A 185 13.93 -7.73 -4.67
CA LEU A 185 13.45 -8.40 -5.88
C LEU A 185 12.35 -9.43 -5.59
N ARG A 186 12.44 -10.15 -4.46
CA ARG A 186 11.38 -11.09 -4.03
C ARG A 186 10.07 -10.39 -3.73
N ILE A 187 10.09 -9.23 -3.06
CA ILE A 187 8.89 -8.44 -2.79
C ILE A 187 8.33 -7.84 -4.10
N GLU A 188 9.18 -7.39 -5.01
CA GLU A 188 8.76 -6.89 -6.33
C GLU A 188 8.07 -7.99 -7.16
N GLU A 189 8.62 -9.19 -7.17
CA GLU A 189 8.00 -10.32 -7.85
C GLU A 189 6.67 -10.72 -7.19
N LEU A 190 6.60 -10.70 -5.86
CA LEU A 190 5.38 -10.94 -5.11
C LEU A 190 4.29 -9.91 -5.49
N MET A 191 4.61 -8.62 -5.55
CA MET A 191 3.66 -7.60 -5.99
C MET A 191 3.13 -7.87 -7.40
N ARG A 192 4.03 -8.21 -8.35
CA ARG A 192 3.61 -8.54 -9.74
C ARG A 192 2.68 -9.73 -9.82
N ARG A 193 2.80 -10.72 -8.94
CA ARG A 193 1.86 -11.86 -8.85
C ARG A 193 0.53 -11.46 -8.21
N LEU A 194 0.60 -10.71 -7.11
CA LEU A 194 -0.59 -10.33 -6.37
C LEU A 194 -1.51 -9.37 -7.14
N LYS A 195 -0.99 -8.61 -8.12
CA LYS A 195 -1.81 -7.67 -8.89
C LYS A 195 -2.95 -8.32 -9.68
N SER A 196 -2.90 -9.64 -9.96
CA SER A 196 -4.02 -10.36 -10.57
C SER A 196 -5.28 -10.35 -9.72
N ASP A 197 -5.10 -10.28 -8.41
CA ASP A 197 -6.16 -10.37 -7.41
C ASP A 197 -6.39 -9.06 -6.66
N PHE A 198 -5.36 -8.19 -6.59
CA PHE A 198 -5.34 -6.97 -5.79
C PHE A 198 -5.00 -5.75 -6.64
N THR A 199 -5.60 -4.61 -6.29
CA THR A 199 -5.12 -3.30 -6.72
C THR A 199 -4.01 -2.85 -5.78
N ILE A 200 -2.83 -2.49 -6.28
CA ILE A 200 -1.67 -2.16 -5.46
C ILE A 200 -1.29 -0.70 -5.66
N VAL A 201 -1.13 0.04 -4.57
CA VAL A 201 -0.57 1.39 -4.57
C VAL A 201 0.71 1.37 -3.76
N ILE A 202 1.84 1.62 -4.41
CA ILE A 202 3.15 1.65 -3.76
C ILE A 202 3.67 3.09 -3.69
N VAL A 203 4.14 3.49 -2.52
CA VAL A 203 4.97 4.68 -2.34
C VAL A 203 6.43 4.23 -2.28
N THR A 204 7.27 4.85 -3.08
CA THR A 204 8.72 4.58 -3.05
C THR A 204 9.52 5.80 -3.47
N HIS A 205 10.70 5.97 -2.89
CA HIS A 205 11.72 6.92 -3.37
C HIS A 205 12.68 6.26 -4.36
N ASN A 206 12.58 4.94 -4.58
CA ASN A 206 13.40 4.20 -5.52
C ASN A 206 12.73 4.19 -6.91
N MET A 207 13.19 5.07 -7.79
CA MET A 207 12.70 5.20 -9.16
C MET A 207 12.82 3.92 -9.97
N GLN A 208 13.92 3.16 -9.78
CA GLN A 208 14.12 1.89 -10.48
C GLN A 208 13.10 0.85 -10.04
N GLN A 209 12.73 0.82 -8.76
CA GLN A 209 11.66 -0.04 -8.27
C GLN A 209 10.33 0.32 -8.93
N ALA A 210 9.94 1.61 -8.91
CA ALA A 210 8.71 2.07 -9.55
C ALA A 210 8.69 1.65 -11.04
N ALA A 211 9.77 1.90 -11.77
CA ALA A 211 9.89 1.55 -13.19
C ALA A 211 9.74 0.04 -13.47
N ARG A 212 10.20 -0.83 -12.53
CA ARG A 212 10.13 -2.28 -12.70
C ARG A 212 8.77 -2.89 -12.38
N VAL A 213 8.02 -2.30 -11.44
CA VAL A 213 6.84 -2.97 -10.88
C VAL A 213 5.52 -2.35 -11.31
N SER A 214 5.46 -1.04 -11.60
CA SER A 214 4.19 -0.34 -11.81
C SER A 214 3.80 -0.21 -13.29
N GLU A 215 2.50 -0.19 -13.53
CA GLU A 215 1.89 0.16 -14.82
C GLU A 215 1.68 1.67 -14.95
N GLU A 216 1.37 2.34 -13.85
CA GLU A 216 1.17 3.78 -13.77
C GLU A 216 2.03 4.38 -12.67
N THR A 217 2.52 5.59 -12.91
CA THR A 217 3.37 6.30 -11.96
C THR A 217 2.90 7.74 -11.81
N GLY A 218 2.78 8.20 -10.56
CA GLY A 218 2.55 9.60 -10.22
C GLY A 218 3.78 10.21 -9.58
N PHE A 219 4.20 11.38 -10.06
CA PHE A 219 5.26 12.16 -9.45
C PHE A 219 4.67 13.25 -8.54
N MET A 220 5.07 13.24 -7.29
CA MET A 220 4.64 14.20 -6.27
C MET A 220 5.77 15.14 -5.86
N LEU A 221 5.42 16.42 -5.73
CA LEU A 221 6.34 17.46 -5.25
C LEU A 221 5.57 18.46 -4.38
N LEU A 222 6.07 18.75 -3.18
CA LEU A 222 5.52 19.77 -2.25
C LEU A 222 3.99 19.70 -2.05
N GLY A 223 3.45 18.48 -1.95
CA GLY A 223 2.03 18.24 -1.72
C GLY A 223 1.18 18.13 -2.99
N GLU A 224 1.72 18.44 -4.16
CA GLU A 224 1.04 18.37 -5.45
C GLU A 224 1.35 17.07 -6.19
N LEU A 225 0.39 16.54 -6.93
CA LEU A 225 0.62 15.49 -7.94
C LEU A 225 0.89 16.20 -9.28
N LEU A 226 2.16 16.38 -9.63
CA LEU A 226 2.56 17.14 -10.80
C LEU A 226 2.29 16.43 -12.12
N GLU A 227 2.51 15.13 -12.14
CA GLU A 227 2.32 14.32 -13.33
C GLU A 227 1.86 12.93 -12.94
N PHE A 228 0.94 12.37 -13.72
CA PHE A 228 0.44 11.01 -13.58
C PHE A 228 0.19 10.39 -14.96
N GLY A 229 0.62 9.16 -15.14
CA GLY A 229 0.43 8.45 -16.40
C GLY A 229 1.09 7.08 -16.43
N ARG A 230 1.19 6.51 -17.62
CA ARG A 230 1.88 5.22 -17.82
C ARG A 230 3.32 5.34 -17.34
N THR A 231 3.78 4.35 -16.61
CA THR A 231 5.14 4.32 -16.07
C THR A 231 6.20 4.54 -17.16
N THR A 232 6.03 3.90 -18.31
CA THR A 232 6.94 4.10 -19.45
C THR A 232 7.04 5.56 -19.87
N ASP A 233 5.89 6.25 -19.96
CA ASP A 233 5.83 7.64 -20.44
C ASP A 233 6.48 8.58 -19.43
N ILE A 234 6.17 8.41 -18.13
CA ILE A 234 6.76 9.20 -17.04
C ILE A 234 8.29 9.08 -17.02
N PHE A 235 8.84 7.87 -17.24
CA PHE A 235 10.29 7.66 -17.16
C PHE A 235 11.07 7.95 -18.45
N THR A 236 10.40 8.00 -19.62
CA THR A 236 11.10 8.20 -20.89
C THR A 236 10.81 9.54 -21.57
N ALA A 237 9.62 10.10 -21.34
CA ALA A 237 9.15 11.33 -21.97
C ALA A 237 8.21 12.11 -21.05
N PRO A 238 8.66 12.51 -19.84
CA PRO A 238 7.84 13.30 -18.93
C PRO A 238 7.46 14.64 -19.57
N ARG A 239 6.26 15.11 -19.25
CA ARG A 239 5.72 16.38 -19.79
C ARG A 239 6.10 17.58 -18.94
N ASP A 240 6.20 17.40 -17.62
CA ASP A 240 6.59 18.43 -16.68
C ASP A 240 8.12 18.45 -16.52
N LYS A 241 8.73 19.61 -16.67
CA LYS A 241 10.19 19.79 -16.53
C LYS A 241 10.70 19.35 -15.15
N ARG A 242 9.90 19.56 -14.09
CA ARG A 242 10.25 19.15 -12.72
C ARG A 242 10.29 17.63 -12.58
N THR A 243 9.41 16.92 -13.30
CA THR A 243 9.43 15.45 -13.39
C THR A 243 10.71 14.98 -14.09
N GLU A 244 11.08 15.61 -15.23
CA GLU A 244 12.31 15.30 -15.95
C GLU A 244 13.56 15.51 -15.07
N ASP A 245 13.64 16.65 -14.39
CA ASP A 245 14.75 17.00 -13.52
C ASP A 245 14.88 16.02 -12.35
N TYR A 246 13.75 15.58 -11.77
CA TYR A 246 13.75 14.56 -10.72
C TYR A 246 14.27 13.21 -11.22
N ILE A 247 13.74 12.72 -12.35
CA ILE A 247 14.10 11.40 -12.91
C ILE A 247 15.55 11.37 -13.38
N THR A 248 16.06 12.47 -13.91
CA THR A 248 17.46 12.58 -14.37
C THR A 248 18.46 12.88 -13.25
N GLY A 249 17.99 13.03 -12.01
CA GLY A 249 18.85 13.36 -10.86
C GLY A 249 19.38 14.80 -10.86
N ARG A 250 18.78 15.71 -11.64
CA ARG A 250 19.10 17.13 -11.69
C ARG A 250 18.36 17.96 -10.64
N PHE A 251 17.66 17.28 -9.76
CA PHE A 251 16.88 17.87 -8.67
C PHE A 251 17.84 18.13 -7.51
N GLY A 252 18.24 19.37 -7.31
CA GLY A 252 19.11 19.83 -6.24
C GLY A 252 18.82 21.26 -5.87
#